data_b5ba4768ad65a40df20449f6fa7e21ed
#
_entry.id   b5ba4768ad65a40df20449f6fa7e21ed
#
_cell.length_a   1.000
_cell.length_b   1.000
_cell.length_c   1.000
_cell.angle_alpha   90.00
_cell.angle_beta   90.00
_cell.angle_gamma   90.00
#
_symmetry.space_group_name_H-M   'P 1'
#
loop_
_entity.id
_entity.type
_entity.pdbx_description
1 polymer ?
#
loop_
_entity_poly.entity_id
_entity_poly.type
_entity_poly.pdbx_seq_one_letter_code
_entity_poly.pdbx_strand_id
1 'polypeptide(L)'
;MSAPEVSEKLNAAILGGEYDVIIINFANPDIPAAIQAVETVDKCVGAAVEAIDKVDGVLFICADHGNAEQMINYETGAPHTAHTTNPVPFILYNYGEDVELREGGCLADIAPTLLEVMGLPQPKEMTGKSLIVRK
;
A
#
# COMPACT_ATOMS: atom_id res chain seq x y z
N MET A 1 6.04 -3.39 16.77
CA MET A 1 4.80 -3.97 16.18
C MET A 1 5.22 -5.17 15.38
N SER A 2 4.62 -6.34 15.63
CA SER A 2 4.97 -7.57 14.91
C SER A 2 4.19 -7.65 13.60
N ALA A 3 4.85 -7.62 12.45
CA ALA A 3 4.18 -7.72 11.15
C ALA A 3 3.34 -9.02 11.00
N PRO A 4 3.81 -10.18 11.46
CA PRO A 4 3.00 -11.41 11.45
C PRO A 4 1.69 -11.31 12.24
N GLU A 5 1.72 -10.76 13.47
CA GLU A 5 0.48 -10.59 14.26
C GLU A 5 -0.50 -9.61 13.62
N VAL A 6 0.02 -8.55 13.02
CA VAL A 6 -0.79 -7.57 12.29
C VAL A 6 -1.42 -8.22 11.06
N SER A 7 -0.65 -9.03 10.31
CA SER A 7 -1.13 -9.78 9.15
C SER A 7 -2.22 -10.79 9.52
N GLU A 8 -2.07 -11.50 10.64
CA GLU A 8 -3.09 -12.44 11.13
C GLU A 8 -4.42 -11.73 11.43
N LYS A 9 -4.36 -10.59 12.14
CA LYS A 9 -5.56 -9.78 12.43
C LYS A 9 -6.17 -9.16 11.17
N LEU A 10 -5.35 -8.71 10.22
CA LEU A 10 -5.82 -8.21 8.93
C LEU A 10 -6.60 -9.29 8.18
N ASN A 11 -6.02 -10.47 8.05
CA ASN A 11 -6.66 -11.58 7.33
C ASN A 11 -7.96 -12.02 8.01
N ALA A 12 -8.00 -12.05 9.34
CA ALA A 12 -9.22 -12.33 10.09
C ALA A 12 -10.31 -11.26 9.83
N ALA A 13 -9.94 -9.98 9.79
CA ALA A 13 -10.87 -8.88 9.51
C ALA A 13 -11.40 -8.91 8.06
N ILE A 14 -10.53 -9.23 7.08
CA ILE A 14 -10.93 -9.38 5.67
C ILE A 14 -11.94 -10.53 5.54
N LEU A 15 -11.60 -11.70 6.07
CA LEU A 15 -12.43 -12.90 5.95
C LEU A 15 -13.73 -12.82 6.79
N GLY A 16 -13.73 -12.00 7.85
CA GLY A 16 -14.89 -11.75 8.70
C GLY A 16 -15.99 -10.94 8.02
N GLY A 17 -15.66 -10.11 7.02
CA GLY A 17 -16.62 -9.33 6.23
C GLY A 17 -17.40 -8.27 7.04
N GLU A 18 -16.85 -7.83 8.19
CA GLU A 18 -17.51 -6.84 9.06
C GLU A 18 -17.23 -5.39 8.64
N TYR A 19 -16.22 -5.17 7.78
CA TYR A 19 -15.73 -3.84 7.41
C TYR A 19 -15.80 -3.61 5.91
N ASP A 20 -16.30 -2.45 5.49
CA ASP A 20 -16.28 -2.02 4.10
C ASP A 20 -14.88 -1.55 3.68
N VAL A 21 -14.10 -1.00 4.61
CA VAL A 21 -12.73 -0.52 4.38
C VAL A 21 -11.84 -0.89 5.56
N ILE A 22 -10.67 -1.44 5.25
CA ILE A 22 -9.62 -1.74 6.23
C ILE A 22 -8.36 -0.99 5.82
N ILE A 23 -7.80 -0.16 6.70
CA ILE A 23 -6.54 0.54 6.48
C ILE A 23 -5.52 0.03 7.47
N ILE A 24 -4.35 -0.37 6.96
CA ILE A 24 -3.29 -0.95 7.77
C ILE A 24 -1.93 -0.38 7.38
N ASN A 25 -1.03 -0.29 8.35
CA ASN A 25 0.36 0.06 8.12
C ASN A 25 1.27 -1.02 8.73
N PHE A 26 2.18 -1.54 7.90
CA PHE A 26 3.30 -2.36 8.37
C PHE A 26 4.48 -1.45 8.68
N ALA A 27 5.12 -1.66 9.85
CA ALA A 27 6.26 -0.84 10.26
C ALA A 27 7.45 -1.01 9.30
N ASN A 28 8.26 0.06 9.17
CA ASN A 28 9.48 0.05 8.38
C ASN A 28 10.44 -1.07 8.80
N PRO A 29 11.16 -1.66 7.83
CA PRO A 29 12.29 -2.51 8.14
C PRO A 29 13.46 -1.68 8.73
N ASP A 30 14.00 -2.11 9.88
CA ASP A 30 15.27 -1.59 10.39
C ASP A 30 16.45 -2.05 9.51
N ILE A 31 17.39 -1.15 9.21
CA ILE A 31 18.47 -1.37 8.25
C ILE A 31 19.32 -2.62 8.49
N PRO A 32 19.69 -3.01 9.73
CA PRO A 32 20.49 -4.23 9.96
C PRO A 32 19.78 -5.52 9.58
N ALA A 33 18.44 -5.46 9.42
CA ALA A 33 17.58 -6.60 9.09
C ALA A 33 16.69 -6.31 7.86
N ALA A 34 17.05 -5.36 7.01
CA ALA A 34 16.19 -4.87 5.92
C ALA A 34 15.75 -6.00 4.97
N ILE A 35 16.65 -6.91 4.59
CA ILE A 35 16.32 -8.04 3.72
C ILE A 35 15.24 -8.92 4.39
N GLN A 36 15.48 -9.33 5.64
CA GLN A 36 14.53 -10.18 6.37
C GLN A 36 13.20 -9.47 6.63
N ALA A 37 13.24 -8.16 6.84
CA ALA A 37 12.03 -7.37 7.05
C ALA A 37 11.22 -7.22 5.75
N VAL A 38 11.86 -6.98 4.61
CA VAL A 38 11.21 -6.96 3.28
C VAL A 38 10.61 -8.33 2.95
N GLU A 39 11.35 -9.43 3.17
CA GLU A 39 10.81 -10.79 3.00
C GLU A 39 9.59 -11.06 3.91
N THR A 40 9.59 -10.50 5.12
CA THR A 40 8.47 -10.64 6.05
C THR A 40 7.26 -9.85 5.58
N VAL A 41 7.45 -8.62 5.12
CA VAL A 41 6.38 -7.78 4.55
C VAL A 41 5.81 -8.44 3.30
N ASP A 42 6.66 -8.96 2.40
CA ASP A 42 6.24 -9.67 1.18
C ASP A 42 5.32 -10.86 1.51
N LYS A 43 5.69 -11.68 2.49
CA LYS A 43 4.83 -12.77 2.96
C LYS A 43 3.49 -12.29 3.53
N CYS A 44 3.51 -11.18 4.29
CA CYS A 44 2.28 -10.60 4.86
C CYS A 44 1.37 -10.03 3.78
N VAL A 45 1.94 -9.39 2.76
CA VAL A 45 1.20 -8.88 1.59
C VAL A 45 0.63 -10.05 0.79
N GLY A 46 1.41 -11.11 0.55
CA GLY A 46 0.91 -12.32 -0.12
C GLY A 46 -0.28 -12.93 0.59
N ALA A 47 -0.24 -13.04 1.92
CA ALA A 47 -1.36 -13.54 2.71
C ALA A 47 -2.61 -12.63 2.64
N ALA A 48 -2.42 -11.31 2.55
CA ALA A 48 -3.51 -10.37 2.37
C ALA A 48 -4.15 -10.52 0.97
N VAL A 49 -3.34 -10.69 -0.08
CA VAL A 49 -3.82 -10.97 -1.45
C VAL A 49 -4.68 -12.24 -1.47
N GLU A 50 -4.20 -13.34 -0.87
CA GLU A 50 -4.98 -14.59 -0.78
C GLU A 50 -6.29 -14.43 0.00
N ALA A 51 -6.33 -13.55 1.00
CA ALA A 51 -7.55 -13.28 1.75
C ALA A 51 -8.54 -12.43 0.93
N ILE A 52 -8.05 -11.43 0.21
CA ILE A 52 -8.85 -10.58 -0.69
C ILE A 52 -9.46 -11.39 -1.83
N ASP A 53 -8.72 -12.34 -2.42
CA ASP A 53 -9.23 -13.23 -3.47
C ASP A 53 -10.44 -14.05 -2.99
N LYS A 54 -10.42 -14.49 -1.73
CA LYS A 54 -11.53 -15.30 -1.16
C LYS A 54 -12.83 -14.52 -0.96
N VAL A 55 -12.73 -13.20 -0.84
CA VAL A 55 -13.91 -12.34 -0.60
C VAL A 55 -14.23 -11.46 -1.80
N ASP A 56 -13.54 -11.66 -2.93
CA ASP A 56 -13.65 -10.83 -4.15
C ASP A 56 -13.50 -9.33 -3.83
N GLY A 57 -12.59 -9.02 -2.93
CA GLY A 57 -12.31 -7.65 -2.49
C GLY A 57 -11.31 -6.93 -3.40
N VAL A 58 -11.13 -5.63 -3.16
CA VAL A 58 -10.12 -4.80 -3.83
C VAL A 58 -9.01 -4.44 -2.86
N LEU A 59 -7.75 -4.50 -3.30
CA LEU A 59 -6.59 -4.19 -2.45
C LEU A 59 -5.77 -3.05 -3.05
N PHE A 60 -5.46 -2.04 -2.22
CA PHE A 60 -4.47 -1.01 -2.49
C PHE A 60 -3.19 -1.33 -1.71
N ILE A 61 -2.06 -1.34 -2.39
CA ILE A 61 -0.74 -1.53 -1.77
C ILE A 61 0.12 -0.32 -2.12
N CYS A 62 0.60 0.41 -1.12
CA CYS A 62 1.47 1.56 -1.31
C CYS A 62 2.40 1.75 -0.12
N ALA A 63 3.36 2.67 -0.27
CA ALA A 63 4.12 3.22 0.84
C ALA A 63 3.80 4.71 0.99
N ASP A 64 3.99 5.26 2.18
CA ASP A 64 3.80 6.68 2.49
C ASP A 64 5.08 7.50 2.25
N HIS A 65 6.23 6.84 2.20
CA HIS A 65 7.55 7.42 1.88
C HIS A 65 8.53 6.33 1.45
N GLY A 66 9.63 6.72 0.83
CA GLY A 66 10.76 5.84 0.55
C GLY A 66 11.65 5.63 1.79
N ASN A 67 12.34 4.51 1.84
CA ASN A 67 13.30 4.16 2.90
C ASN A 67 14.26 3.06 2.43
N ALA A 68 13.77 1.82 2.27
CA ALA A 68 14.59 0.64 2.00
C ALA A 68 15.19 0.61 0.59
N GLU A 69 14.68 1.40 -0.35
CA GLU A 69 15.23 1.51 -1.71
C GLU A 69 16.56 2.25 -1.74
N GLN A 70 16.89 3.02 -0.68
CA GLN A 70 18.16 3.74 -0.55
C GLN A 70 18.82 3.44 0.79
N MET A 71 19.61 2.39 0.87
CA MET A 71 20.28 1.96 2.10
C MET A 71 21.67 2.58 2.31
N ILE A 72 22.21 3.26 1.32
CA ILE A 72 23.54 3.88 1.35
C ILE A 72 23.42 5.35 0.98
N ASN A 73 24.10 6.20 1.73
CA ASN A 73 24.31 7.59 1.34
C ASN A 73 25.38 7.59 0.21
N TYR A 74 24.99 8.00 -0.99
CA TYR A 74 25.84 7.93 -2.18
C TYR A 74 27.02 8.92 -2.14
N GLU A 75 26.98 9.96 -1.29
CA GLU A 75 28.06 10.93 -1.14
C GLU A 75 29.11 10.45 -0.15
N THR A 76 28.71 9.81 0.94
CA THR A 76 29.58 9.45 2.06
C THR A 76 29.92 7.95 2.12
N GLY A 77 29.16 7.10 1.44
CA GLY A 77 29.23 5.64 1.53
C GLY A 77 28.74 5.07 2.87
N ALA A 78 28.23 5.91 3.78
CA ALA A 78 27.69 5.49 5.06
C ALA A 78 26.27 4.90 4.93
N PRO A 79 25.78 4.10 5.91
CA PRO A 79 24.40 3.65 5.94
C PRO A 79 23.44 4.86 5.93
N HIS A 80 22.41 4.79 5.08
CA HIS A 80 21.34 5.78 5.01
C HIS A 80 20.13 5.25 5.77
N THR A 81 19.79 5.92 6.88
CA THR A 81 18.70 5.49 7.78
C THR A 81 17.48 6.42 7.75
N ALA A 82 17.56 7.50 6.96
CA ALA A 82 16.50 8.49 6.85
C ALA A 82 15.43 8.05 5.83
N HIS A 83 14.24 8.63 5.95
CA HIS A 83 13.22 8.54 4.91
C HIS A 83 13.68 9.29 3.65
N THR A 84 13.23 8.83 2.50
CA THR A 84 13.49 9.49 1.22
C THR A 84 12.20 10.08 0.65
N THR A 85 12.34 11.01 -0.27
CA THR A 85 11.25 11.56 -1.09
C THR A 85 11.14 10.87 -2.45
N ASN A 86 11.79 9.74 -2.62
CA ASN A 86 11.71 8.96 -3.85
C ASN A 86 10.27 8.51 -4.12
N PRO A 87 9.88 8.40 -5.38
CA PRO A 87 8.58 7.84 -5.73
C PRO A 87 8.39 6.44 -5.13
N VAL A 88 7.19 6.21 -4.60
CA VAL A 88 6.80 4.92 -4.03
C VAL A 88 5.82 4.20 -4.96
N PRO A 89 5.77 2.86 -4.95
CA PRO A 89 4.80 2.13 -5.74
C PRO A 89 3.38 2.35 -5.22
N PHE A 90 2.41 2.36 -6.13
CA PHE A 90 0.99 2.23 -5.84
C PHE A 90 0.42 1.12 -6.72
N ILE A 91 -0.14 0.10 -6.10
CA ILE A 91 -0.70 -1.07 -6.76
C ILE A 91 -2.19 -1.15 -6.45
N LEU A 92 -2.99 -1.25 -7.49
CA LEU A 92 -4.42 -1.56 -7.41
C LEU A 92 -4.63 -3.01 -7.85
N TYR A 93 -5.11 -3.83 -6.94
CA TYR A 93 -5.31 -5.26 -7.18
C TYR A 93 -6.80 -5.61 -7.18
N ASN A 94 -7.19 -6.48 -8.09
CA ASN A 94 -8.54 -7.04 -8.25
C ASN A 94 -9.64 -5.98 -8.50
N TYR A 95 -9.36 -4.98 -9.37
CA TYR A 95 -10.35 -3.96 -9.73
C TYR A 95 -10.47 -3.80 -11.26
N GLY A 96 -11.26 -4.67 -11.89
CA GLY A 96 -11.62 -4.58 -13.30
C GLY A 96 -10.46 -4.75 -14.30
N GLU A 97 -10.74 -5.29 -15.47
CA GLU A 97 -9.76 -5.52 -16.53
C GLU A 97 -9.53 -4.29 -17.43
N ASP A 98 -10.50 -3.37 -17.49
CA ASP A 98 -10.49 -2.19 -18.35
C ASP A 98 -9.96 -0.92 -17.65
N VAL A 99 -9.12 -1.12 -16.62
CA VAL A 99 -8.62 -0.03 -15.78
C VAL A 99 -7.11 0.06 -15.85
N GLU A 100 -6.61 1.28 -15.99
CA GLU A 100 -5.20 1.64 -15.84
C GLU A 100 -5.05 2.69 -14.75
N LEU A 101 -3.85 2.79 -14.18
CA LEU A 101 -3.50 3.86 -13.26
C LEU A 101 -2.75 4.96 -14.03
N ARG A 102 -3.16 6.22 -13.85
CA ARG A 102 -2.41 7.36 -14.38
C ARG A 102 -1.06 7.51 -13.68
N GLU A 103 -0.08 7.99 -14.41
CA GLU A 103 1.21 8.35 -13.85
C GLU A 103 1.17 9.68 -13.08
N GLY A 104 2.22 9.96 -12.30
CA GLY A 104 2.42 11.23 -11.60
C GLY A 104 1.44 11.49 -10.47
N GLY A 105 0.94 10.44 -9.82
CA GLY A 105 0.09 10.53 -8.64
C GLY A 105 0.85 10.95 -7.39
N CYS A 106 0.09 11.29 -6.34
CA CYS A 106 0.60 11.57 -5.01
C CYS A 106 -0.31 10.98 -3.92
N LEU A 107 0.14 11.00 -2.67
CA LEU A 107 -0.62 10.43 -1.54
C LEU A 107 -2.04 11.01 -1.39
N ALA A 108 -2.24 12.28 -1.78
CA ALA A 108 -3.57 12.91 -1.76
C ALA A 108 -4.58 12.28 -2.74
N ASP A 109 -4.10 11.50 -3.70
CA ASP A 109 -4.93 10.85 -4.72
C ASP A 109 -5.47 9.48 -4.26
N ILE A 110 -4.92 8.91 -3.18
CA ILE A 110 -5.32 7.58 -2.68
C ILE A 110 -6.79 7.58 -2.22
N ALA A 111 -7.19 8.55 -1.40
CA ALA A 111 -8.55 8.61 -0.90
C ALA A 111 -9.59 8.88 -2.01
N PRO A 112 -9.38 9.80 -2.98
CA PRO A 112 -10.23 9.90 -4.17
C PRO A 112 -10.35 8.60 -4.97
N THR A 113 -9.25 7.86 -5.11
CA THR A 113 -9.24 6.56 -5.80
C THR A 113 -10.07 5.53 -5.04
N LEU A 114 -9.96 5.50 -3.71
CA LEU A 114 -10.75 4.61 -2.86
C LEU A 114 -12.25 4.92 -2.99
N LEU A 115 -12.64 6.20 -2.95
CA LEU A 115 -14.04 6.60 -3.12
C LEU A 115 -14.59 6.19 -4.49
N GLU A 116 -13.79 6.30 -5.55
CA GLU A 116 -14.19 5.83 -6.88
C GLU A 116 -14.42 4.33 -6.92
N VAL A 117 -13.52 3.54 -6.32
CA VAL A 117 -13.68 2.07 -6.21
C VAL A 117 -14.96 1.71 -5.45
N MET A 118 -15.29 2.46 -4.40
CA MET A 118 -16.51 2.26 -3.61
C MET A 118 -17.78 2.81 -4.28
N GLY A 119 -17.67 3.50 -5.42
CA GLY A 119 -18.80 4.17 -6.07
C GLY A 119 -19.36 5.36 -5.27
N LEU A 120 -18.55 5.97 -4.41
CA LEU A 120 -18.93 7.09 -3.58
C LEU A 120 -18.50 8.43 -4.19
N PRO A 121 -19.28 9.51 -4.00
CA PRO A 121 -18.92 10.82 -4.51
C PRO A 121 -17.74 11.42 -3.74
N GLN A 122 -16.81 12.05 -4.47
CA GLN A 122 -15.70 12.79 -3.86
C GLN A 122 -16.20 14.11 -3.27
N PRO A 123 -15.89 14.42 -1.99
CA PRO A 123 -16.16 15.71 -1.38
C PRO A 123 -15.39 16.85 -2.07
N LYS A 124 -15.97 18.06 -2.09
CA LYS A 124 -15.36 19.25 -2.74
C LYS A 124 -14.08 19.71 -2.05
N GLU A 125 -13.93 19.43 -0.77
CA GLU A 125 -12.76 19.75 0.05
C GLU A 125 -11.56 18.86 -0.27
N MET A 126 -11.79 17.71 -0.89
CA MET A 126 -10.76 16.77 -1.28
C MET A 126 -10.13 17.20 -2.60
N THR A 127 -8.87 17.65 -2.55
CA THR A 127 -8.16 18.28 -3.70
C THR A 127 -7.45 17.29 -4.60
N GLY A 128 -7.19 16.07 -4.12
CA GLY A 128 -6.61 14.98 -4.92
C GLY A 128 -7.56 14.51 -6.03
N LYS A 129 -7.07 13.67 -6.92
CA LYS A 129 -7.83 13.11 -8.03
C LYS A 129 -7.64 11.61 -8.09
N SER A 130 -8.67 10.86 -8.44
CA SER A 130 -8.53 9.42 -8.65
C SER A 130 -7.38 9.10 -9.60
N LEU A 131 -6.67 8.02 -9.30
CA LEU A 131 -5.60 7.46 -10.13
C LEU A 131 -6.16 6.57 -11.25
N ILE A 132 -7.44 6.20 -11.19
CA ILE A 132 -8.08 5.30 -12.14
C ILE A 132 -8.33 6.01 -13.46
N VAL A 133 -7.93 5.36 -14.56
CA VAL A 133 -8.25 5.74 -15.94
C VAL A 133 -8.94 4.54 -16.60
N ARG A 134 -10.11 4.77 -17.16
CA ARG A 134 -10.83 3.74 -17.91
C ARG A 134 -10.38 3.76 -19.37
N LYS A 135 -10.13 2.60 -19.92
CA LYS A 135 -9.78 2.41 -21.35
C LYS A 135 -10.96 2.67 -22.26
#